data_bfc3ae91cf08090c5b63af1bbb3ec3bf
#
_entry.id   bfc3ae91cf08090c5b63af1bbb3ec3bf
#
_cell.length_a   1.000
_cell.length_b   1.000
_cell.length_c   1.000
_cell.angle_alpha   90.00
_cell.angle_beta   90.00
_cell.angle_gamma   90.00
#
_symmetry.space_group_name_H-M   'P 1'
#
loop_
_entity.id
_entity.type
_entity.pdbx_description
1 polymer ?
#
loop_
_entity_poly.entity_id
_entity_poly.type
_entity_poly.pdbx_seq_one_letter_code
_entity_poly.pdbx_strand_id
1 'polypeptide(L)'
;DKTINVILQGRKSVKLQALTATEPFLRGKVAPIIETLPKKSDTEFKALVRSIRDLTFSMLSKLGDGAKDLSYAIKNIEDDVYLINFLATNIPFEPEEKQKLLQNHDIKKRAFVLSSILSQEAQFVDLRASIQSKTQQDLSQQQREHFLQQQIRTIQEELGNGEDDIDELSKRADEKDWSEAAANQFKKELKKLERLNPQSPDYSVQYQY
;
A
#
# COMPACT_ATOMS: atom_id res chain seq x y z
N ASP A 1 21.77 -21.98 -16.53
CA ASP A 1 21.54 -20.69 -17.24
C ASP A 1 22.79 -19.84 -17.11
N LYS A 2 23.41 -19.52 -18.27
CA LYS A 2 24.51 -18.55 -18.29
C LYS A 2 23.90 -17.17 -18.44
N THR A 3 23.71 -16.46 -17.34
CA THR A 3 23.24 -15.08 -17.34
C THR A 3 24.46 -14.16 -17.56
N ILE A 4 24.41 -13.30 -18.57
CA ILE A 4 25.42 -12.27 -18.83
C ILE A 4 24.87 -10.95 -18.35
N ASN A 5 25.53 -10.32 -17.37
CA ASN A 5 25.20 -8.97 -16.91
C ASN A 5 26.02 -7.96 -17.71
N VAL A 6 25.33 -7.01 -18.34
CA VAL A 6 25.97 -5.95 -19.14
C VAL A 6 25.62 -4.61 -18.52
N ILE A 7 26.66 -3.77 -18.28
CA ILE A 7 26.49 -2.40 -17.83
C ILE A 7 26.67 -1.50 -19.05
N LEU A 8 25.62 -0.71 -19.36
CA LEU A 8 25.64 0.23 -20.48
C LEU A 8 25.64 1.67 -19.95
N GLN A 9 26.50 2.50 -20.52
CA GLN A 9 26.54 3.93 -20.24
C GLN A 9 26.25 4.74 -21.52
N GLY A 10 25.13 5.45 -21.55
CA GLY A 10 24.81 6.38 -22.62
C GLY A 10 25.76 7.58 -22.63
N ARG A 11 26.28 7.95 -23.80
CA ARG A 11 27.19 9.12 -23.94
C ARG A 11 26.60 10.27 -24.73
N LYS A 12 25.74 10.00 -25.72
CA LYS A 12 25.14 11.01 -26.59
C LYS A 12 23.75 10.61 -27.00
N SER A 13 22.86 11.61 -27.09
CA SER A 13 21.54 11.44 -27.66
C SER A 13 21.62 11.51 -29.18
N VAL A 14 20.97 10.55 -29.85
CA VAL A 14 20.94 10.47 -31.31
C VAL A 14 19.51 10.22 -31.78
N LYS A 15 19.16 10.72 -32.97
CA LYS A 15 17.88 10.42 -33.62
C LYS A 15 18.09 9.30 -34.63
N LEU A 16 17.35 8.19 -34.44
CA LEU A 16 17.29 7.12 -35.43
C LEU A 16 16.57 7.65 -36.70
N GLN A 17 17.23 7.64 -37.85
CA GLN A 17 16.66 8.07 -39.11
C GLN A 17 16.06 6.92 -39.91
N ALA A 18 16.75 5.78 -39.95
CA ALA A 18 16.29 4.60 -40.66
C ALA A 18 16.97 3.34 -40.08
N LEU A 19 16.26 2.23 -40.08
CA LEU A 19 16.82 0.89 -39.87
C LEU A 19 17.40 0.42 -41.22
N THR A 20 18.66 -0.02 -41.21
CA THR A 20 19.36 -0.50 -42.39
C THR A 20 19.49 -2.01 -42.46
N ALA A 21 19.44 -2.69 -41.32
CA ALA A 21 19.44 -4.15 -41.22
C ALA A 21 18.83 -4.60 -39.89
N THR A 22 18.18 -5.75 -39.90
CA THR A 22 17.60 -6.38 -38.69
C THR A 22 18.38 -7.62 -38.26
N GLU A 23 19.12 -8.24 -39.18
CA GLU A 23 19.94 -9.43 -38.91
C GLU A 23 21.44 -9.15 -39.22
N PRO A 24 22.37 -9.77 -38.48
CA PRO A 24 22.22 -10.56 -37.25
C PRO A 24 21.92 -9.72 -36.00
N PHE A 25 21.91 -8.41 -36.10
CA PHE A 25 21.54 -7.43 -35.07
C PHE A 25 21.02 -6.15 -35.74
N LEU A 26 20.25 -5.39 -34.98
CA LEU A 26 19.68 -4.14 -35.47
C LEU A 26 20.79 -3.12 -35.86
N ARG A 27 20.75 -2.63 -37.09
CA ARG A 27 21.60 -1.54 -37.57
C ARG A 27 20.75 -0.37 -38.08
N GLY A 28 21.20 0.84 -37.86
CA GLY A 28 20.47 2.01 -38.28
C GLY A 28 21.38 3.20 -38.59
N LYS A 29 20.86 4.11 -39.40
CA LYS A 29 21.45 5.42 -39.58
C LYS A 29 20.96 6.35 -38.48
N VAL A 30 21.87 7.05 -37.81
CA VAL A 30 21.57 8.00 -36.75
C VAL A 30 22.08 9.40 -37.10
N ALA A 31 21.36 10.41 -36.63
CA ALA A 31 21.81 11.78 -36.64
C ALA A 31 22.09 12.28 -35.23
N PRO A 32 23.13 13.06 -34.97
CA PRO A 32 23.37 13.66 -33.67
C PRO A 32 22.26 14.66 -33.36
N ILE A 33 21.86 14.68 -32.07
CA ILE A 33 20.93 15.67 -31.54
C ILE A 33 21.75 16.77 -30.86
N ILE A 34 21.44 18.03 -31.19
CA ILE A 34 22.01 19.20 -30.52
C ILE A 34 21.00 19.63 -29.45
N GLU A 35 21.39 19.56 -28.20
CA GLU A 35 20.57 19.98 -27.07
C GLU A 35 20.66 21.49 -26.86
N THR A 36 19.53 22.14 -26.60
CA THR A 36 19.47 23.56 -26.24
C THR A 36 19.66 23.68 -24.73
N LEU A 37 20.78 24.28 -24.33
CA LEU A 37 21.11 24.51 -22.94
C LEU A 37 20.49 25.81 -22.43
N PRO A 38 20.00 25.87 -21.19
CA PRO A 38 19.53 27.09 -20.56
C PRO A 38 20.70 28.06 -20.31
N LYS A 39 20.42 29.36 -20.32
CA LYS A 39 21.42 30.36 -19.97
C LYS A 39 21.81 30.22 -18.49
N LYS A 40 23.08 30.43 -18.14
CA LYS A 40 23.57 30.40 -16.75
C LYS A 40 22.83 31.38 -15.82
N SER A 41 22.27 32.46 -16.37
CA SER A 41 21.50 33.49 -15.68
C SER A 41 19.98 33.20 -15.61
N ASP A 42 19.52 32.06 -16.14
CA ASP A 42 18.09 31.70 -16.16
C ASP A 42 17.62 31.33 -14.72
N THR A 43 17.04 32.33 -14.07
CA THR A 43 16.52 32.17 -12.69
C THR A 43 15.33 31.24 -12.60
N GLU A 44 14.49 31.19 -13.64
CA GLU A 44 13.34 30.30 -13.73
C GLU A 44 13.80 28.83 -13.81
N PHE A 45 14.80 28.56 -14.65
CA PHE A 45 15.38 27.22 -14.74
C PHE A 45 15.99 26.76 -13.41
N LYS A 46 16.74 27.64 -12.72
CA LYS A 46 17.29 27.33 -11.39
C LYS A 46 16.22 27.06 -10.35
N ALA A 47 15.15 27.84 -10.34
CA ALA A 47 14.03 27.63 -9.44
C ALA A 47 13.32 26.28 -9.72
N LEU A 48 13.14 25.96 -11.01
CA LEU A 48 12.57 24.69 -11.45
C LEU A 48 13.42 23.50 -11.00
N VAL A 49 14.74 23.55 -11.19
CA VAL A 49 15.66 22.48 -10.76
C VAL A 49 15.64 22.30 -9.26
N ARG A 50 15.58 23.39 -8.50
CA ARG A 50 15.44 23.32 -7.04
C ARG A 50 14.14 22.62 -6.64
N SER A 51 13.02 22.99 -7.27
CA SER A 51 11.73 22.34 -7.04
C SER A 51 11.76 20.85 -7.38
N ILE A 52 12.39 20.47 -8.50
CA ILE A 52 12.60 19.08 -8.89
C ILE A 52 13.39 18.32 -7.81
N ARG A 53 14.47 18.93 -7.32
CA ARG A 53 15.31 18.35 -6.25
C ARG A 53 14.51 18.11 -4.97
N ASP A 54 13.79 19.13 -4.51
CA ASP A 54 12.99 19.08 -3.29
C ASP A 54 11.87 18.02 -3.40
N LEU A 55 11.18 17.99 -4.55
CA LEU A 55 10.15 17.00 -4.83
C LEU A 55 10.70 15.57 -4.86
N THR A 56 11.86 15.38 -5.48
CA THR A 56 12.53 14.08 -5.52
C THR A 56 12.93 13.62 -4.12
N PHE A 57 13.50 14.49 -3.28
CA PHE A 57 13.82 14.15 -1.90
C PHE A 57 12.58 13.78 -1.08
N SER A 58 11.49 14.53 -1.23
CA SER A 58 10.22 14.23 -0.58
C SER A 58 9.71 12.84 -0.96
N MET A 59 9.74 12.50 -2.25
CA MET A 59 9.35 11.19 -2.76
C MET A 59 10.25 10.06 -2.23
N LEU A 60 11.58 10.24 -2.33
CA LEU A 60 12.56 9.23 -1.91
C LEU A 60 12.52 8.97 -0.38
N SER A 61 12.23 9.99 0.43
CA SER A 61 12.09 9.83 1.88
C SER A 61 10.97 8.87 2.29
N LYS A 62 9.95 8.70 1.44
CA LYS A 62 8.81 7.81 1.65
C LYS A 62 9.04 6.38 1.15
N LEU A 63 10.07 6.17 0.33
CA LEU A 63 10.43 4.86 -0.22
C LEU A 63 11.34 4.03 0.70
N GLY A 64 11.80 4.62 1.82
CA GLY A 64 12.59 3.93 2.83
C GLY A 64 14.07 3.74 2.46
N ASP A 65 14.70 2.71 3.06
CA ASP A 65 16.16 2.52 3.01
C ASP A 65 16.73 2.28 1.61
N GLY A 66 15.97 1.68 0.70
CA GLY A 66 16.41 1.43 -0.68
C GLY A 66 16.68 2.69 -1.51
N ALA A 67 16.22 3.86 -1.08
CA ALA A 67 16.38 5.13 -1.79
C ALA A 67 17.55 5.99 -1.25
N LYS A 68 18.26 5.54 -0.22
CA LYS A 68 19.34 6.31 0.42
C LYS A 68 20.50 6.62 -0.52
N ASP A 69 20.94 5.63 -1.30
CA ASP A 69 22.05 5.79 -2.24
C ASP A 69 21.73 6.82 -3.32
N LEU A 70 20.49 6.77 -3.84
CA LEU A 70 20.02 7.74 -4.83
C LEU A 70 19.91 9.14 -4.22
N SER A 71 19.42 9.27 -3.01
CA SER A 71 19.34 10.55 -2.28
C SER A 71 20.73 11.14 -2.05
N TYR A 72 21.71 10.31 -1.68
CA TYR A 72 23.09 10.76 -1.51
C TYR A 72 23.71 11.22 -2.84
N ALA A 73 23.51 10.48 -3.91
CA ALA A 73 23.98 10.86 -5.24
C ALA A 73 23.40 12.21 -5.70
N ILE A 74 22.08 12.42 -5.55
CA ILE A 74 21.39 13.66 -5.91
C ILE A 74 21.93 14.85 -5.13
N LYS A 75 22.25 14.66 -3.85
CA LYS A 75 22.79 15.73 -2.99
C LYS A 75 24.14 16.25 -3.44
N ASN A 76 24.97 15.38 -4.04
CA ASN A 76 26.31 15.69 -4.48
C ASN A 76 26.40 16.18 -5.94
N ILE A 77 25.30 16.17 -6.69
CA ILE A 77 25.26 16.67 -8.06
C ILE A 77 25.08 18.19 -8.03
N GLU A 78 26.12 18.92 -8.49
CA GLU A 78 26.11 20.38 -8.58
C GLU A 78 25.59 20.90 -9.93
N ASP A 79 25.85 20.16 -11.01
CA ASP A 79 25.41 20.55 -12.36
C ASP A 79 23.93 20.27 -12.57
N ASP A 80 23.16 21.33 -12.82
CA ASP A 80 21.71 21.28 -12.97
C ASP A 80 21.27 20.45 -14.20
N VAL A 81 22.01 20.51 -15.29
CA VAL A 81 21.72 19.75 -16.52
C VAL A 81 21.99 18.28 -16.31
N TYR A 82 23.10 17.97 -15.65
CA TYR A 82 23.44 16.61 -15.30
C TYR A 82 22.41 16.01 -14.33
N LEU A 83 21.95 16.79 -13.36
CA LEU A 83 20.91 16.34 -12.41
C LEU A 83 19.62 15.92 -13.12
N ILE A 84 19.12 16.73 -14.06
CA ILE A 84 17.92 16.41 -14.83
C ILE A 84 18.07 15.09 -15.58
N ASN A 85 19.21 14.89 -16.26
CA ASN A 85 19.48 13.67 -17.00
C ASN A 85 19.69 12.46 -16.08
N PHE A 86 20.34 12.67 -14.94
CA PHE A 86 20.54 11.66 -13.91
C PHE A 86 19.21 11.16 -13.34
N LEU A 87 18.30 12.07 -12.98
CA LEU A 87 16.96 11.72 -12.47
C LEU A 87 16.13 10.99 -13.53
N ALA A 88 16.11 11.49 -14.77
CA ALA A 88 15.40 10.84 -15.88
C ALA A 88 15.87 9.39 -16.14
N THR A 89 17.14 9.09 -15.84
CA THR A 89 17.71 7.75 -16.02
C THR A 89 17.46 6.83 -14.84
N ASN A 90 17.67 7.31 -13.62
CA ASN A 90 17.74 6.49 -12.41
C ASN A 90 16.39 6.30 -11.71
N ILE A 91 15.41 7.17 -11.92
CA ILE A 91 14.06 6.97 -11.42
C ILE A 91 13.35 5.92 -12.32
N PRO A 92 12.63 4.97 -11.72
CA PRO A 92 11.96 3.89 -12.46
C PRO A 92 10.68 4.36 -13.15
N PHE A 93 10.78 5.37 -14.03
CA PHE A 93 9.67 5.82 -14.87
C PHE A 93 9.33 4.78 -15.93
N GLU A 94 8.08 4.80 -16.40
CA GLU A 94 7.63 4.00 -17.52
C GLU A 94 8.43 4.35 -18.80
N PRO A 95 8.65 3.38 -19.71
CA PRO A 95 9.44 3.59 -20.93
C PRO A 95 8.93 4.76 -21.80
N GLU A 96 7.60 4.95 -21.85
CA GLU A 96 6.95 6.03 -22.58
C GLU A 96 7.30 7.41 -22.02
N GLU A 97 7.40 7.52 -20.71
CA GLU A 97 7.78 8.75 -20.01
C GLU A 97 9.26 9.06 -20.23
N LYS A 98 10.12 8.04 -20.11
CA LYS A 98 11.55 8.18 -20.45
C LYS A 98 11.75 8.60 -21.89
N GLN A 99 10.94 8.07 -22.81
CA GLN A 99 10.97 8.47 -24.22
C GLN A 99 10.52 9.91 -24.43
N LYS A 100 9.48 10.38 -23.73
CA LYS A 100 9.04 11.79 -23.76
C LYS A 100 10.14 12.72 -23.27
N LEU A 101 10.84 12.37 -22.20
CA LEU A 101 11.99 13.14 -21.70
C LEU A 101 13.13 13.18 -22.70
N LEU A 102 13.46 12.05 -23.32
CA LEU A 102 14.54 11.96 -24.31
C LEU A 102 14.24 12.76 -25.60
N GLN A 103 12.96 12.83 -26.01
CA GLN A 103 12.54 13.60 -27.19
C GLN A 103 12.62 15.13 -27.02
N ASN A 104 12.63 15.61 -25.77
CA ASN A 104 12.78 17.03 -25.48
C ASN A 104 14.25 17.41 -25.54
N HIS A 105 14.64 18.06 -26.67
CA HIS A 105 16.02 18.49 -26.87
C HIS A 105 16.35 19.82 -26.19
N ASP A 106 15.34 20.54 -25.71
CA ASP A 106 15.46 21.71 -24.86
C ASP A 106 15.47 21.28 -23.40
N ILE A 107 16.58 21.50 -22.71
CA ILE A 107 16.79 21.07 -21.34
C ILE A 107 15.77 21.70 -20.37
N LYS A 108 15.39 22.95 -20.61
CA LYS A 108 14.38 23.64 -19.80
C LYS A 108 13.00 22.98 -19.94
N LYS A 109 12.60 22.65 -21.16
CA LYS A 109 11.35 21.94 -21.44
C LYS A 109 11.40 20.52 -20.87
N ARG A 110 12.55 19.82 -21.01
CA ARG A 110 12.75 18.51 -20.37
C ARG A 110 12.56 18.58 -18.87
N ALA A 111 13.08 19.62 -18.21
CA ALA A 111 12.92 19.85 -16.79
C ALA A 111 11.45 20.06 -16.39
N PHE A 112 10.66 20.80 -17.17
CA PHE A 112 9.22 20.95 -16.94
C PHE A 112 8.47 19.62 -17.05
N VAL A 113 8.76 18.83 -18.08
CA VAL A 113 8.17 17.50 -18.26
C VAL A 113 8.56 16.59 -17.09
N LEU A 114 9.83 16.59 -16.71
CA LEU A 114 10.32 15.83 -15.56
C LEU A 114 9.62 16.23 -14.25
N SER A 115 9.46 17.52 -14.01
CA SER A 115 8.73 18.04 -12.84
C SER A 115 7.28 17.57 -12.79
N SER A 116 6.60 17.55 -13.95
CA SER A 116 5.23 17.03 -14.05
C SER A 116 5.15 15.55 -13.75
N ILE A 117 6.04 14.74 -14.33
CA ILE A 117 6.10 13.29 -14.07
C ILE A 117 6.39 13.02 -12.59
N LEU A 118 7.40 13.70 -12.02
CA LEU A 118 7.73 13.56 -10.60
C LEU A 118 6.58 13.93 -9.67
N SER A 119 5.80 14.96 -10.02
CA SER A 119 4.63 15.36 -9.24
C SER A 119 3.56 14.26 -9.24
N GLN A 120 3.33 13.61 -10.38
CA GLN A 120 2.41 12.49 -10.47
C GLN A 120 2.92 11.29 -9.67
N GLU A 121 4.19 10.93 -9.82
CA GLU A 121 4.80 9.84 -9.05
C GLU A 121 4.75 10.10 -7.54
N ALA A 122 5.02 11.31 -7.09
CA ALA A 122 4.92 11.68 -5.69
C ALA A 122 3.50 11.47 -5.15
N GLN A 123 2.46 11.84 -5.92
CA GLN A 123 1.06 11.61 -5.54
C GLN A 123 0.74 10.10 -5.47
N PHE A 124 1.26 9.29 -6.40
CA PHE A 124 1.09 7.84 -6.34
C PHE A 124 1.78 7.21 -5.13
N VAL A 125 2.99 7.66 -4.78
CA VAL A 125 3.69 7.22 -3.57
C VAL A 125 2.88 7.56 -2.32
N ASP A 126 2.31 8.76 -2.24
CA ASP A 126 1.48 9.22 -1.12
C ASP A 126 0.19 8.40 -1.00
N LEU A 127 -0.48 8.17 -2.11
CA LEU A 127 -1.69 7.36 -2.15
C LEU A 127 -1.41 5.92 -1.71
N ARG A 128 -0.32 5.32 -2.21
CA ARG A 128 0.11 3.96 -1.84
C ARG A 128 0.41 3.86 -0.35
N ALA A 129 1.14 4.82 0.21
CA ALA A 129 1.45 4.88 1.64
C ALA A 129 0.16 5.01 2.49
N SER A 130 -0.79 5.84 2.06
CA SER A 130 -2.08 6.00 2.72
C SER A 130 -2.92 4.70 2.71
N ILE A 131 -2.99 4.02 1.56
CA ILE A 131 -3.69 2.73 1.43
C ILE A 131 -3.05 1.69 2.34
N GLN A 132 -1.72 1.58 2.32
CA GLN A 132 -1.00 0.62 3.15
C GLN A 132 -1.23 0.87 4.64
N SER A 133 -1.21 2.13 5.09
CA SER A 133 -1.49 2.51 6.48
C SER A 133 -2.91 2.12 6.89
N LYS A 134 -3.92 2.41 6.05
CA LYS A 134 -5.32 2.02 6.32
C LYS A 134 -5.47 0.51 6.42
N THR A 135 -4.92 -0.23 5.45
CA THR A 135 -4.99 -1.70 5.46
C THR A 135 -4.37 -2.28 6.71
N GLN A 136 -3.23 -1.73 7.17
CA GLN A 136 -2.58 -2.17 8.40
C GLN A 136 -3.42 -1.87 9.65
N GLN A 137 -4.10 -0.71 9.69
CA GLN A 137 -5.02 -0.35 10.78
C GLN A 137 -6.22 -1.29 10.82
N ASP A 138 -6.87 -1.53 9.68
CA ASP A 138 -8.04 -2.40 9.57
C ASP A 138 -7.69 -3.85 9.99
N LEU A 139 -6.54 -4.36 9.54
CA LEU A 139 -6.06 -5.69 9.93
C LEU A 139 -5.80 -5.78 11.44
N SER A 140 -5.16 -4.76 12.01
CA SER A 140 -4.89 -4.69 13.45
C SER A 140 -6.19 -4.65 14.27
N GLN A 141 -7.20 -3.91 13.80
CA GLN A 141 -8.50 -3.83 14.44
C GLN A 141 -9.23 -5.19 14.38
N GLN A 142 -9.26 -5.85 13.22
CA GLN A 142 -9.86 -7.18 13.06
C GLN A 142 -9.19 -8.22 13.97
N GLN A 143 -7.86 -8.22 14.05
CA GLN A 143 -7.12 -9.11 14.94
C GLN A 143 -7.50 -8.88 16.42
N ARG A 144 -7.62 -7.61 16.82
CA ARG A 144 -8.02 -7.24 18.17
C ARG A 144 -9.45 -7.69 18.48
N GLU A 145 -10.39 -7.47 17.56
CA GLU A 145 -11.77 -7.91 17.70
C GLU A 145 -11.88 -9.44 17.84
N HIS A 146 -11.17 -10.17 16.99
CA HIS A 146 -11.11 -11.63 17.05
C HIS A 146 -10.53 -12.12 18.40
N PHE A 147 -9.45 -11.49 18.86
CA PHE A 147 -8.85 -11.82 20.15
C PHE A 147 -9.82 -11.57 21.32
N LEU A 148 -10.52 -10.45 21.33
CA LEU A 148 -11.52 -10.13 22.35
C LEU A 148 -12.69 -11.12 22.32
N GLN A 149 -13.16 -11.51 21.13
CA GLN A 149 -14.20 -12.53 20.99
C GLN A 149 -13.75 -13.89 21.54
N GLN A 150 -12.50 -14.29 21.26
CA GLN A 150 -11.93 -15.50 21.85
C GLN A 150 -11.87 -15.42 23.38
N GLN A 151 -11.43 -14.29 23.93
CA GLN A 151 -11.41 -14.11 25.40
C GLN A 151 -12.80 -14.20 26.00
N ILE A 152 -13.80 -13.57 25.40
CA ILE A 152 -15.19 -13.65 25.84
C ILE A 152 -15.66 -15.13 25.87
N ARG A 153 -15.36 -15.84 24.77
CA ARG A 153 -15.74 -17.26 24.69
C ARG A 153 -15.05 -18.13 25.78
N THR A 154 -13.74 -17.94 25.97
CA THR A 154 -13.01 -18.65 27.03
C THR A 154 -13.56 -18.33 28.43
N ILE A 155 -13.87 -17.05 28.68
CA ILE A 155 -14.48 -16.64 29.96
C ILE A 155 -15.87 -17.29 30.14
N GLN A 156 -16.68 -17.35 29.08
CA GLN A 156 -17.98 -18.01 29.13
C GLN A 156 -17.85 -19.52 29.41
N GLU A 157 -16.87 -20.18 28.76
CA GLU A 157 -16.55 -21.58 28.99
C GLU A 157 -16.07 -21.84 30.42
N GLU A 158 -15.23 -20.98 31.02
CA GLU A 158 -14.74 -21.07 32.38
C GLU A 158 -15.81 -20.77 33.45
N LEU A 159 -16.75 -19.88 33.11
CA LEU A 159 -17.87 -19.54 33.99
C LEU A 159 -18.95 -20.64 34.06
N GLY A 160 -18.82 -21.70 33.26
CA GLY A 160 -19.83 -22.75 33.11
C GLY A 160 -21.00 -22.25 32.26
N ASN A 161 -21.16 -22.83 31.07
CA ASN A 161 -22.23 -22.48 30.16
C ASN A 161 -23.59 -22.79 30.78
N GLY A 162 -24.29 -21.77 31.26
CA GLY A 162 -25.70 -21.91 31.58
C GLY A 162 -26.57 -22.38 30.42
N GLU A 163 -26.02 -22.37 29.20
CA GLU A 163 -26.64 -22.92 27.98
C GLU A 163 -26.75 -24.45 28.04
N ASP A 164 -25.72 -25.16 28.57
CA ASP A 164 -25.76 -26.62 28.71
C ASP A 164 -26.84 -27.05 29.71
N ASP A 165 -27.00 -26.30 30.80
CA ASP A 165 -28.06 -26.55 31.82
C ASP A 165 -29.46 -26.30 31.23
N ILE A 166 -29.64 -25.27 30.44
CA ILE A 166 -30.91 -24.92 29.79
C ILE A 166 -31.28 -25.94 28.72
N ASP A 167 -30.31 -26.37 27.91
CA ASP A 167 -30.50 -27.42 26.91
C ASP A 167 -30.86 -28.78 27.56
N GLU A 168 -30.23 -29.12 28.70
CA GLU A 168 -30.57 -30.32 29.43
C GLU A 168 -32.00 -30.26 30.00
N LEU A 169 -32.41 -29.13 30.58
CA LEU A 169 -33.77 -28.92 31.04
C LEU A 169 -34.78 -28.98 29.90
N SER A 170 -34.49 -28.44 28.76
CA SER A 170 -35.35 -28.49 27.56
C SER A 170 -35.55 -29.93 27.08
N LYS A 171 -34.47 -30.72 26.95
CA LYS A 171 -34.53 -32.15 26.58
C LYS A 171 -35.34 -32.98 27.57
N ARG A 172 -35.13 -32.76 28.86
CA ARG A 172 -35.89 -33.43 29.91
C ARG A 172 -37.38 -33.09 29.90
N ALA A 173 -37.72 -31.86 29.48
CA ALA A 173 -39.09 -31.42 29.34
C ALA A 173 -39.80 -32.06 28.15
N ASP A 174 -39.09 -32.23 27.02
CA ASP A 174 -39.62 -32.88 25.81
C ASP A 174 -39.93 -34.39 26.01
N GLU A 175 -39.28 -35.03 27.00
CA GLU A 175 -39.48 -36.44 27.35
C GLU A 175 -40.71 -36.68 28.28
N LYS A 176 -41.34 -35.61 28.77
CA LYS A 176 -42.46 -35.70 29.72
C LYS A 176 -43.79 -35.33 29.07
N ASP A 177 -44.85 -36.08 29.42
CA ASP A 177 -46.22 -35.77 29.04
C ASP A 177 -46.79 -34.66 29.95
N TRP A 178 -46.70 -33.42 29.49
CA TRP A 178 -47.21 -32.25 30.18
C TRP A 178 -48.64 -31.90 29.81
N SER A 179 -49.42 -31.43 30.74
CA SER A 179 -50.65 -30.70 30.38
C SER A 179 -50.28 -29.41 29.67
N GLU A 180 -51.17 -28.92 28.76
CA GLU A 180 -50.90 -27.70 28.00
C GLU A 180 -50.58 -26.48 28.91
N ALA A 181 -51.27 -26.38 30.04
CA ALA A 181 -51.02 -25.33 31.02
C ALA A 181 -49.62 -25.42 31.63
N ALA A 182 -49.15 -26.65 31.97
CA ALA A 182 -47.82 -26.87 32.55
C ALA A 182 -46.73 -26.61 31.55
N ALA A 183 -46.88 -27.09 30.30
CA ALA A 183 -45.93 -26.82 29.21
C ALA A 183 -45.76 -25.31 28.92
N ASN A 184 -46.85 -24.56 28.91
CA ASN A 184 -46.80 -23.12 28.72
C ASN A 184 -46.11 -22.38 29.89
N GLN A 185 -46.31 -22.82 31.11
CA GLN A 185 -45.65 -22.27 32.30
C GLN A 185 -44.14 -22.58 32.26
N PHE A 186 -43.76 -23.84 32.00
CA PHE A 186 -42.36 -24.21 31.84
C PHE A 186 -41.62 -23.37 30.80
N LYS A 187 -42.19 -23.19 29.62
CA LYS A 187 -41.61 -22.34 28.58
C LYS A 187 -41.40 -20.88 29.03
N LYS A 188 -42.31 -20.36 29.87
CA LYS A 188 -42.14 -18.99 30.41
C LYS A 188 -41.00 -18.92 31.44
N GLU A 189 -40.89 -19.92 32.30
CA GLU A 189 -39.83 -19.95 33.32
C GLU A 189 -38.46 -20.22 32.69
N LEU A 190 -38.37 -21.08 31.66
CA LEU A 190 -37.15 -21.32 30.91
C LEU A 190 -36.64 -20.04 30.25
N LYS A 191 -37.54 -19.25 29.61
CA LYS A 191 -37.17 -17.92 29.04
C LYS A 191 -36.72 -16.90 30.08
N LYS A 192 -37.11 -17.02 31.31
CA LYS A 192 -36.59 -16.18 32.41
C LYS A 192 -35.19 -16.62 32.76
N LEU A 193 -34.97 -17.94 32.89
CA LEU A 193 -33.67 -18.54 33.21
C LEU A 193 -32.61 -18.17 32.18
N GLU A 194 -32.93 -18.18 30.86
CA GLU A 194 -32.08 -17.75 29.78
C GLU A 194 -31.54 -16.30 29.91
N ARG A 195 -32.28 -15.45 30.65
CA ARG A 195 -31.96 -14.03 30.83
C ARG A 195 -31.20 -13.75 32.12
N LEU A 196 -31.15 -14.74 33.05
CA LEU A 196 -30.44 -14.58 34.29
C LEU A 196 -28.98 -14.93 34.17
N ASN A 197 -28.14 -14.24 34.92
CA ASN A 197 -26.73 -14.61 35.00
C ASN A 197 -26.61 -15.96 35.75
N PRO A 198 -25.98 -16.99 35.15
CA PRO A 198 -25.82 -18.32 35.77
C PRO A 198 -25.17 -18.30 37.17
N GLN A 199 -24.40 -17.27 37.46
CA GLN A 199 -23.74 -17.08 38.76
C GLN A 199 -24.59 -16.34 39.80
N SER A 200 -25.78 -15.90 39.45
CA SER A 200 -26.63 -15.18 40.38
C SER A 200 -27.36 -16.17 41.32
N PRO A 201 -27.60 -15.82 42.60
CA PRO A 201 -28.43 -16.61 43.47
C PRO A 201 -29.83 -16.87 42.90
N ASP A 202 -30.36 -15.92 42.15
CA ASP A 202 -31.67 -16.02 41.51
C ASP A 202 -31.71 -17.11 40.43
N TYR A 203 -30.61 -17.33 39.70
CA TYR A 203 -30.50 -18.42 38.74
C TYR A 203 -30.63 -19.78 39.42
N SER A 204 -29.90 -19.99 40.51
CA SER A 204 -29.94 -21.26 41.25
C SER A 204 -31.34 -21.56 41.78
N VAL A 205 -32.06 -20.55 42.28
CA VAL A 205 -33.43 -20.69 42.75
C VAL A 205 -34.37 -21.02 41.60
N GLN A 206 -34.25 -20.31 40.47
CA GLN A 206 -35.07 -20.52 39.30
C GLN A 206 -34.83 -21.87 38.62
N TYR A 207 -33.59 -22.35 38.64
CA TYR A 207 -33.18 -23.66 38.08
C TYR A 207 -33.76 -24.83 38.89
N GLN A 208 -33.90 -24.69 40.20
CA GLN A 208 -34.45 -25.71 41.08
C GLN A 208 -35.99 -25.76 41.11
N TYR A 209 -36.63 -24.69 40.69
CA TYR A 209 -38.09 -24.57 40.64
C TYR A 209 -38.70 -25.36 39.47
#